data_3a64e07aae958568e90aee5f7a6d23db
#
_entry.id   3a64e07aae958568e90aee5f7a6d23db
#
_cell.length_a   1.000
_cell.length_b   1.000
_cell.length_c   1.000
_cell.angle_alpha   90.00
_cell.angle_beta   90.00
_cell.angle_gamma   90.00
#
_symmetry.space_group_name_H-M   'P 1'
#
loop_
_entity.id
_entity.type
_entity.pdbx_description
1 polymer ?
#
loop_
_entity_poly.entity_id
_entity_poly.type
_entity_poly.pdbx_seq_one_letter_code
_entity_poly.pdbx_strand_id
1 'polypeptide(L)'
;MIFEEKQISSQLIYEGKILNVRRDKVTAKKGESTREIVEHNGAVAMVAITDENHVLLVKQYRYACHDVVLEIPAGKIDKGETDPLNAAVRELREETGYTAEHVHYLGKINPSVGYSEEVIYLYAMTDLTPGEQDLDEDEALDVLEYPFEEAYQMAARGEMIDAKT
;
A
#
# COMPACT_ATOMS: atom_id res chain seq x y z
N MET A 1 -0.72 25.26 -20.87
CA MET A 1 0.00 24.11 -21.45
C MET A 1 0.88 23.53 -20.36
N ILE A 2 0.74 22.21 -20.08
CA ILE A 2 1.56 21.49 -19.10
C ILE A 2 2.94 21.26 -19.74
N PHE A 3 4.00 21.53 -19.00
CA PHE A 3 5.37 21.26 -19.43
C PHE A 3 5.77 19.86 -18.95
N GLU A 4 6.15 18.99 -19.87
CA GLU A 4 6.68 17.67 -19.59
C GLU A 4 8.18 17.74 -19.33
N GLU A 5 8.60 17.32 -18.15
CA GLU A 5 10.02 17.24 -17.78
C GLU A 5 10.64 15.99 -18.40
N LYS A 6 11.86 16.11 -18.93
CA LYS A 6 12.61 14.99 -19.49
C LYS A 6 13.87 14.75 -18.67
N GLN A 7 14.13 13.50 -18.36
CA GLN A 7 15.36 13.09 -17.69
C GLN A 7 16.58 13.38 -18.59
N ILE A 8 17.58 14.04 -18.01
CA ILE A 8 18.87 14.32 -18.64
C ILE A 8 19.90 13.32 -18.14
N SER A 9 19.94 13.08 -16.83
CA SER A 9 20.80 12.09 -16.20
C SER A 9 20.19 11.62 -14.89
N SER A 10 20.63 10.47 -14.39
CA SER A 10 20.21 9.89 -13.12
C SER A 10 21.42 9.47 -12.30
N GLN A 11 21.33 9.59 -10.98
CA GLN A 11 22.30 9.11 -10.02
C GLN A 11 21.61 8.40 -8.88
N LEU A 12 21.96 7.14 -8.63
CA LEU A 12 21.55 6.43 -7.43
C LEU A 12 22.24 7.05 -6.21
N ILE A 13 21.48 7.48 -5.22
CA ILE A 13 21.97 8.14 -3.99
C ILE A 13 21.99 7.16 -2.82
N TYR A 14 20.96 6.31 -2.74
CA TYR A 14 20.83 5.31 -1.69
C TYR A 14 20.21 4.03 -2.27
N GLU A 15 20.77 2.88 -1.90
CA GLU A 15 20.23 1.56 -2.22
C GLU A 15 19.92 0.84 -0.90
N GLY A 16 18.63 0.56 -0.69
CA GLY A 16 18.13 -0.08 0.52
C GLY A 16 17.46 -1.42 0.26
N LYS A 17 17.04 -2.09 1.33
CA LYS A 17 16.30 -3.36 1.27
C LYS A 17 14.88 -3.16 0.68
N ILE A 18 14.21 -2.06 1.07
CA ILE A 18 12.81 -1.80 0.74
C ILE A 18 12.68 -0.79 -0.40
N LEU A 19 13.51 0.25 -0.40
CA LEU A 19 13.43 1.35 -1.36
C LEU A 19 14.83 1.80 -1.79
N ASN A 20 14.88 2.44 -2.96
CA ASN A 20 16.06 3.16 -3.41
C ASN A 20 15.74 4.66 -3.50
N VAL A 21 16.77 5.49 -3.46
CA VAL A 21 16.63 6.92 -3.73
C VAL A 21 17.57 7.29 -4.87
N ARG A 22 17.02 7.88 -5.93
CA ARG A 22 17.81 8.45 -7.01
C ARG A 22 17.61 9.96 -7.11
N ARG A 23 18.59 10.63 -7.67
CA ARG A 23 18.51 12.04 -8.05
C ARG A 23 18.60 12.15 -9.56
N ASP A 24 17.56 12.69 -10.17
CA ASP A 24 17.50 12.94 -11.59
C ASP A 24 17.75 14.42 -11.90
N LYS A 25 18.59 14.69 -12.91
CA LYS A 25 18.65 15.98 -13.56
C LYS A 25 17.61 15.98 -14.68
N VAL A 26 16.76 16.99 -14.71
CA VAL A 26 15.64 17.06 -15.64
C VAL A 26 15.57 18.41 -16.36
N THR A 27 14.93 18.43 -17.52
CA THR A 27 14.54 19.70 -18.17
C THR A 27 13.47 20.39 -17.34
N ALA A 28 13.52 21.71 -17.25
CA ALA A 28 12.50 22.52 -16.59
C ALA A 28 12.03 23.63 -17.53
N LYS A 29 10.92 24.28 -17.21
CA LYS A 29 10.35 25.35 -18.05
C LYS A 29 11.36 26.46 -18.33
N LYS A 30 12.32 26.68 -17.43
CA LYS A 30 13.44 27.61 -17.59
C LYS A 30 14.73 26.88 -17.22
N GLY A 31 15.41 26.26 -18.22
CA GLY A 31 16.69 25.58 -18.02
C GLY A 31 16.53 24.15 -17.48
N GLU A 32 17.27 23.82 -16.43
CA GLU A 32 17.37 22.49 -15.83
C GLU A 32 17.04 22.56 -14.35
N SER A 33 16.63 21.42 -13.79
CA SER A 33 16.33 21.26 -12.36
C SER A 33 16.70 19.85 -11.89
N THR A 34 16.54 19.56 -10.61
CA THR A 34 16.74 18.23 -10.04
C THR A 34 15.45 17.71 -9.43
N ARG A 35 15.29 16.37 -9.46
CA ARG A 35 14.22 15.65 -8.76
C ARG A 35 14.85 14.55 -7.90
N GLU A 36 14.39 14.44 -6.68
CA GLU A 36 14.71 13.32 -5.79
C GLU A 36 13.53 12.36 -5.82
N ILE A 37 13.81 11.10 -6.10
CA ILE A 37 12.78 10.09 -6.37
C ILE A 37 13.03 8.88 -5.50
N VAL A 38 11.99 8.46 -4.80
CA VAL A 38 11.93 7.19 -4.08
C VAL A 38 11.41 6.13 -5.04
N GLU A 39 12.24 5.14 -5.34
CA GLU A 39 11.87 3.96 -6.12
C GLU A 39 11.35 2.88 -5.17
N HIS A 40 10.21 2.28 -5.51
CA HIS A 40 9.54 1.23 -4.74
C HIS A 40 8.90 0.21 -5.67
N ASN A 41 8.89 -1.07 -5.29
CA ASN A 41 8.31 -2.13 -6.14
C ASN A 41 6.79 -2.05 -6.29
N GLY A 42 6.14 -1.23 -5.50
CA GLY A 42 4.69 -1.15 -5.39
C GLY A 42 4.15 -2.00 -4.24
N ALA A 43 2.85 -1.87 -4.01
CA ALA A 43 2.14 -2.56 -2.94
C ALA A 43 0.71 -2.91 -3.39
N VAL A 44 0.05 -3.71 -2.57
CA VAL A 44 -1.36 -4.06 -2.67
C VAL A 44 -2.07 -3.71 -1.38
N ALA A 45 -3.37 -3.41 -1.45
CA ALA A 45 -4.19 -3.20 -0.26
C ALA A 45 -5.61 -3.73 -0.51
N MET A 46 -6.21 -4.31 0.52
CA MET A 46 -7.44 -5.07 0.41
C MET A 46 -8.53 -4.54 1.35
N VAL A 47 -9.68 -4.21 0.79
CA VAL A 47 -10.93 -4.03 1.54
C VAL A 47 -11.59 -5.40 1.61
N ALA A 48 -11.30 -6.16 2.67
CA ALA A 48 -11.82 -7.50 2.88
C ALA A 48 -13.07 -7.44 3.75
N ILE A 49 -14.20 -7.95 3.23
CA ILE A 49 -15.53 -7.81 3.84
C ILE A 49 -16.10 -9.20 4.13
N THR A 50 -16.45 -9.44 5.39
CA THR A 50 -17.09 -10.68 5.85
C THR A 50 -18.58 -10.75 5.46
N ASP A 51 -19.18 -11.93 5.58
CA ASP A 51 -20.61 -12.15 5.31
C ASP A 51 -21.53 -11.35 6.24
N GLU A 52 -21.04 -11.00 7.45
CA GLU A 52 -21.73 -10.12 8.39
C GLU A 52 -21.58 -8.63 8.07
N ASN A 53 -21.00 -8.30 6.91
CA ASN A 53 -20.71 -6.93 6.50
C ASN A 53 -19.77 -6.19 7.47
N HIS A 54 -18.76 -6.91 7.98
CA HIS A 54 -17.63 -6.32 8.68
C HIS A 54 -16.42 -6.21 7.75
N VAL A 55 -15.65 -5.15 7.89
CA VAL A 55 -14.36 -5.01 7.21
C VAL A 55 -13.25 -5.46 8.13
N LEU A 56 -12.30 -6.23 7.59
CA LEU A 56 -11.07 -6.59 8.28
C LEU A 56 -10.11 -5.40 8.27
N LEU A 57 -9.65 -5.01 9.44
CA LEU A 57 -8.60 -4.02 9.63
C LEU A 57 -7.43 -4.64 10.38
N VAL A 58 -6.23 -4.18 10.10
CA VAL A 58 -5.02 -4.55 10.83
C VAL A 58 -4.55 -3.37 11.68
N LYS A 59 -4.14 -3.67 12.90
CA LYS A 59 -3.61 -2.69 13.83
C LYS A 59 -2.15 -3.00 14.11
N GLN A 60 -1.25 -2.09 13.78
CA GLN A 60 0.18 -2.30 13.92
C GLN A 60 0.94 -1.03 14.27
N TYR A 61 2.10 -1.19 14.90
CA TYR A 61 3.00 -0.07 15.17
C TYR A 61 3.80 0.29 13.92
N ARG A 62 3.64 1.51 13.43
CA ARG A 62 4.42 2.04 12.29
C ARG A 62 5.57 2.90 12.80
N TYR A 63 6.78 2.35 12.80
CA TYR A 63 7.97 3.03 13.31
C TYR A 63 8.18 4.42 12.68
N ALA A 64 7.91 4.58 11.38
CA ALA A 64 8.08 5.85 10.68
C ALA A 64 7.14 6.96 11.20
N CYS A 65 5.97 6.58 11.71
CA CYS A 65 4.99 7.51 12.28
C CYS A 65 5.11 7.61 13.80
N HIS A 66 5.88 6.72 14.45
CA HIS A 66 5.98 6.56 15.90
C HIS A 66 4.62 6.35 16.58
N ASP A 67 3.70 5.66 15.91
CA ASP A 67 2.33 5.45 16.37
C ASP A 67 1.77 4.08 16.00
N VAL A 68 0.70 3.69 16.67
CA VAL A 68 -0.11 2.52 16.33
C VAL A 68 -1.18 2.95 15.33
N VAL A 69 -1.15 2.36 14.15
CA VAL A 69 -2.03 2.73 13.03
C VAL A 69 -3.05 1.63 12.76
N LEU A 70 -4.27 2.02 12.46
CA LEU A 70 -5.34 1.14 12.00
C LEU A 70 -5.45 1.28 10.48
N GLU A 71 -5.32 0.16 9.78
CA GLU A 71 -5.17 0.12 8.32
C GLU A 71 -6.01 -1.02 7.71
N ILE A 72 -6.37 -0.91 6.44
CA ILE A 72 -6.76 -2.10 5.67
C ILE A 72 -5.54 -3.01 5.48
N PRO A 73 -5.68 -4.35 5.40
CA PRO A 73 -4.59 -5.27 5.08
C PRO A 73 -3.86 -4.83 3.82
N ALA A 74 -2.52 -4.85 3.84
CA ALA A 74 -1.72 -4.33 2.76
C ALA A 74 -0.27 -4.80 2.84
N GLY A 75 0.31 -5.21 1.72
CA GLY A 75 1.70 -5.61 1.69
C GLY A 75 2.42 -5.25 0.40
N LYS A 76 3.70 -5.54 0.36
CA LYS A 76 4.57 -5.22 -0.77
C LYS A 76 4.44 -6.25 -1.88
N ILE A 77 4.60 -5.80 -3.10
CA ILE A 77 4.81 -6.69 -4.25
C ILE A 77 6.27 -7.14 -4.21
N ASP A 78 6.49 -8.43 -4.10
CA ASP A 78 7.83 -9.00 -4.01
C ASP A 78 8.62 -8.83 -5.31
N LYS A 79 9.95 -8.82 -5.16
CA LYS A 79 10.84 -8.70 -6.31
C LYS A 79 10.70 -9.92 -7.23
N GLY A 80 10.19 -9.67 -8.44
CA GLY A 80 9.93 -10.71 -9.45
C GLY A 80 8.47 -11.16 -9.51
N GLU A 81 7.65 -10.75 -8.57
CA GLU A 81 6.20 -10.90 -8.64
C GLU A 81 5.63 -9.89 -9.65
N THR A 82 4.96 -10.36 -10.68
CA THR A 82 4.53 -9.52 -11.82
C THR A 82 3.04 -9.24 -11.82
N ASP A 83 2.27 -9.99 -11.03
CA ASP A 83 0.82 -9.84 -10.93
C ASP A 83 0.42 -9.35 -9.55
N PRO A 84 -0.03 -8.08 -9.41
CA PRO A 84 -0.50 -7.54 -8.14
C PRO A 84 -1.64 -8.34 -7.50
N LEU A 85 -2.45 -9.07 -8.28
CA LEU A 85 -3.51 -9.91 -7.75
C LEU A 85 -2.96 -11.05 -6.89
N ASN A 86 -1.89 -11.70 -7.32
CA ASN A 86 -1.26 -12.77 -6.56
C ASN A 86 -0.71 -12.25 -5.23
N ALA A 87 -0.05 -11.08 -5.26
CA ALA A 87 0.40 -10.40 -4.04
C ALA A 87 -0.78 -10.09 -3.10
N ALA A 88 -1.90 -9.59 -3.61
CA ALA A 88 -3.06 -9.27 -2.78
C ALA A 88 -3.67 -10.50 -2.10
N VAL A 89 -3.78 -11.64 -2.80
CA VAL A 89 -4.28 -12.89 -2.22
C VAL A 89 -3.31 -13.44 -1.19
N ARG A 90 -2.01 -13.40 -1.44
CA ARG A 90 -0.96 -13.83 -0.53
C ARG A 90 -0.97 -13.00 0.76
N GLU A 91 -0.91 -11.68 0.63
CA GLU A 91 -0.86 -10.73 1.77
C GLU A 91 -2.12 -10.80 2.64
N LEU A 92 -3.33 -10.93 2.04
CA LEU A 92 -4.54 -11.12 2.82
C LEU A 92 -4.41 -12.35 3.73
N ARG A 93 -3.94 -13.48 3.18
CA ARG A 93 -3.78 -14.72 3.94
C ARG A 93 -2.70 -14.59 5.03
N GLU A 94 -1.57 -14.01 4.70
CA GLU A 94 -0.43 -13.86 5.62
C GLU A 94 -0.80 -12.95 6.79
N GLU A 95 -1.31 -11.76 6.53
CA GLU A 95 -1.63 -10.77 7.57
C GLU A 95 -2.89 -11.12 8.37
N THR A 96 -3.92 -11.67 7.73
CA THR A 96 -5.22 -11.85 8.38
C THR A 96 -5.61 -13.29 8.65
N GLY A 97 -4.97 -14.25 7.99
CA GLY A 97 -5.38 -15.66 7.98
C GLY A 97 -6.56 -15.96 7.06
N TYR A 98 -7.23 -14.94 6.50
CA TYR A 98 -8.38 -15.15 5.63
C TYR A 98 -7.97 -15.39 4.18
N THR A 99 -8.77 -16.22 3.50
CA THR A 99 -8.77 -16.35 2.05
C THR A 99 -10.09 -15.82 1.49
N ALA A 100 -10.10 -15.33 0.25
CA ALA A 100 -11.28 -14.80 -0.41
C ALA A 100 -11.62 -15.61 -1.66
N GLU A 101 -12.90 -15.89 -1.89
CA GLU A 101 -13.36 -16.53 -3.14
C GLU A 101 -13.49 -15.50 -4.26
N HIS A 102 -13.93 -14.30 -3.92
CA HIS A 102 -14.15 -13.23 -4.90
C HIS A 102 -13.22 -12.06 -4.67
N VAL A 103 -12.47 -11.71 -5.71
CA VAL A 103 -11.52 -10.58 -5.71
C VAL A 103 -11.89 -9.62 -6.83
N HIS A 104 -12.14 -8.37 -6.47
CA HIS A 104 -12.53 -7.32 -7.39
C HIS A 104 -11.51 -6.18 -7.38
N TYR A 105 -10.92 -5.88 -8.54
CA TYR A 105 -10.00 -4.76 -8.68
C TYR A 105 -10.71 -3.42 -8.59
N LEU A 106 -10.34 -2.57 -7.65
CA LEU A 106 -10.93 -1.25 -7.43
C LEU A 106 -10.18 -0.13 -8.17
N GLY A 107 -8.90 -0.31 -8.39
CA GLY A 107 -8.05 0.71 -8.99
C GLY A 107 -6.66 0.76 -8.38
N LYS A 108 -5.95 1.84 -8.63
CA LYS A 108 -4.63 2.08 -8.05
C LYS A 108 -4.47 3.52 -7.60
N ILE A 109 -3.65 3.73 -6.59
CA ILE A 109 -3.28 5.06 -6.08
C ILE A 109 -1.76 5.22 -6.06
N ASN A 110 -1.31 6.47 -6.11
CA ASN A 110 0.06 6.85 -5.81
C ASN A 110 0.02 7.67 -4.51
N PRO A 111 0.49 7.14 -3.38
CA PRO A 111 0.35 7.79 -2.08
C PRO A 111 1.13 9.11 -1.99
N SER A 112 2.19 9.26 -2.78
CA SER A 112 3.03 10.46 -2.74
C SER A 112 3.59 10.86 -4.12
N VAL A 113 2.70 11.41 -4.98
CA VAL A 113 3.01 11.77 -6.39
C VAL A 113 4.15 12.78 -6.55
N GLY A 114 4.58 13.45 -5.49
CA GLY A 114 5.61 14.50 -5.57
C GLY A 114 7.05 13.97 -5.62
N TYR A 115 7.28 12.76 -5.11
CA TYR A 115 8.64 12.21 -5.01
C TYR A 115 8.72 10.67 -5.01
N SER A 116 7.60 9.94 -4.94
CA SER A 116 7.61 8.48 -4.91
C SER A 116 7.01 7.88 -6.18
N GLU A 117 7.64 6.82 -6.67
CA GLU A 117 7.13 5.98 -7.75
C GLU A 117 6.19 4.88 -7.24
N GLU A 118 5.96 4.80 -5.92
CA GLU A 118 5.09 3.81 -5.34
C GLU A 118 3.69 3.84 -5.95
N VAL A 119 3.22 2.66 -6.31
CA VAL A 119 1.84 2.40 -6.73
C VAL A 119 1.23 1.39 -5.79
N ILE A 120 0.07 1.66 -5.24
CA ILE A 120 -0.71 0.72 -4.44
C ILE A 120 -1.93 0.28 -5.26
N TYR A 121 -2.05 -1.02 -5.49
CA TYR A 121 -3.20 -1.62 -6.18
C TYR A 121 -4.25 -2.00 -5.13
N LEU A 122 -5.49 -1.55 -5.35
CA LEU A 122 -6.59 -1.71 -4.42
C LEU A 122 -7.55 -2.79 -4.89
N TYR A 123 -7.93 -3.69 -3.98
CA TYR A 123 -8.88 -4.77 -4.24
C TYR A 123 -9.98 -4.80 -3.18
N ALA A 124 -11.21 -5.11 -3.59
CA ALA A 124 -12.25 -5.57 -2.66
C ALA A 124 -12.27 -7.09 -2.69
N MET A 125 -12.39 -7.70 -1.50
CA MET A 125 -12.38 -9.15 -1.33
C MET A 125 -13.57 -9.57 -0.48
N THR A 126 -14.34 -10.56 -0.96
CA THR A 126 -15.54 -11.08 -0.29
C THR A 126 -15.56 -12.60 -0.30
N ASP A 127 -16.57 -13.18 0.35
CA ASP A 127 -16.71 -14.62 0.55
C ASP A 127 -15.45 -15.16 1.25
N LEU A 128 -15.19 -14.57 2.42
CA LEU A 128 -13.98 -14.81 3.20
C LEU A 128 -14.10 -16.12 3.97
N THR A 129 -13.06 -16.92 3.90
CA THR A 129 -12.90 -18.14 4.72
C THR A 129 -11.77 -17.92 5.73
N PRO A 130 -12.03 -18.04 7.05
CA PRO A 130 -11.02 -17.85 8.07
C PRO A 130 -10.00 -19.00 8.08
N GLY A 131 -8.76 -18.69 8.44
CA GLY A 131 -7.64 -19.60 8.62
C GLY A 131 -6.65 -19.06 9.63
N GLU A 132 -5.41 -19.48 9.55
CA GLU A 132 -4.34 -19.03 10.44
C GLU A 132 -3.47 -17.99 9.75
N GLN A 133 -3.06 -16.96 10.51
CA GLN A 133 -2.06 -15.98 10.08
C GLN A 133 -0.70 -16.66 9.84
N ASP A 134 0.08 -16.07 8.94
CA ASP A 134 1.43 -16.56 8.58
C ASP A 134 2.36 -15.34 8.41
N LEU A 135 2.50 -14.58 9.52
CA LEU A 135 3.25 -13.34 9.56
C LEU A 135 4.75 -13.58 9.40
N ASP A 136 5.43 -12.64 8.76
CA ASP A 136 6.89 -12.62 8.75
C ASP A 136 7.47 -12.50 10.18
N GLU A 137 8.71 -12.96 10.40
CA GLU A 137 9.33 -13.00 11.73
C GLU A 137 9.43 -11.61 12.42
N ASP A 138 9.46 -10.54 11.64
CA ASP A 138 9.55 -9.15 12.11
C ASP A 138 8.19 -8.41 12.06
N GLU A 139 7.10 -9.09 11.73
CA GLU A 139 5.76 -8.53 11.72
C GLU A 139 5.01 -8.81 13.04
N ALA A 140 4.32 -7.78 13.50
CA ALA A 140 3.45 -7.86 14.68
C ALA A 140 2.23 -6.98 14.46
N LEU A 141 1.09 -7.60 14.21
CA LEU A 141 -0.18 -6.91 14.00
C LEU A 141 -1.35 -7.70 14.60
N ASP A 142 -2.41 -6.98 14.97
CA ASP A 142 -3.69 -7.54 15.39
C ASP A 142 -4.71 -7.36 14.26
N VAL A 143 -5.49 -8.40 13.99
CA VAL A 143 -6.65 -8.33 13.08
C VAL A 143 -7.89 -7.95 13.88
N LEU A 144 -8.61 -6.95 13.39
CA LEU A 144 -9.84 -6.45 14.00
C LEU A 144 -10.96 -6.44 12.96
N GLU A 145 -12.17 -6.73 13.40
CA GLU A 145 -13.36 -6.65 12.57
C GLU A 145 -14.22 -5.45 13.01
N TYR A 146 -14.55 -4.60 12.05
CA TYR A 146 -15.43 -3.46 12.28
C TYR A 146 -16.66 -3.54 11.37
N PRO A 147 -17.87 -3.21 11.86
CA PRO A 147 -18.99 -2.97 10.95
C PRO A 147 -18.59 -2.01 9.84
N PHE A 148 -18.87 -2.34 8.59
CA PHE A 148 -18.40 -1.55 7.43
C PHE A 148 -18.78 -0.07 7.56
N GLU A 149 -20.00 0.22 7.96
CA GLU A 149 -20.46 1.60 8.14
C GLU A 149 -19.68 2.34 9.23
N GLU A 150 -19.33 1.66 10.32
CA GLU A 150 -18.51 2.25 11.40
C GLU A 150 -17.12 2.60 10.90
N ALA A 151 -16.44 1.67 10.23
CA ALA A 151 -15.12 1.89 9.65
C ALA A 151 -15.15 3.04 8.61
N TYR A 152 -16.17 3.06 7.75
CA TYR A 152 -16.38 4.15 6.79
C TYR A 152 -16.53 5.51 7.49
N GLN A 153 -17.31 5.59 8.57
CA GLN A 153 -17.47 6.83 9.33
C GLN A 153 -16.17 7.24 10.04
N MET A 154 -15.39 6.30 10.55
CA MET A 154 -14.08 6.57 11.13
C MET A 154 -13.13 7.19 10.09
N ALA A 155 -13.06 6.61 8.90
CA ALA A 155 -12.27 7.16 7.78
C ALA A 155 -12.78 8.56 7.38
N ALA A 156 -14.08 8.74 7.24
CA ALA A 156 -14.69 10.03 6.87
C ALA A 156 -14.46 11.14 7.91
N ARG A 157 -14.28 10.79 9.19
CA ARG A 157 -13.91 11.73 10.26
C ARG A 157 -12.41 11.97 10.39
N GLY A 158 -11.57 11.28 9.60
CA GLY A 158 -10.12 11.37 9.66
C GLY A 158 -9.49 10.69 10.88
N GLU A 159 -10.16 9.70 11.45
CA GLU A 159 -9.64 8.88 12.55
C GLU A 159 -8.64 7.82 12.04
N MET A 160 -8.71 7.48 10.76
CA MET A 160 -7.71 6.65 10.08
C MET A 160 -6.73 7.55 9.33
N ILE A 161 -5.47 7.54 9.75
CA ILE A 161 -4.44 8.45 9.22
C ILE A 161 -3.72 7.86 8.00
N ASP A 162 -3.90 6.58 7.75
CA ASP A 162 -3.28 5.90 6.62
C ASP A 162 -4.00 6.24 5.30
N ALA A 163 -3.22 6.66 4.30
CA ALA A 163 -3.76 7.22 3.06
C ALA A 163 -4.47 6.20 2.15
N LYS A 164 -4.17 4.90 2.27
CA LYS A 164 -4.80 3.85 1.46
C LYS A 164 -6.10 3.35 2.08
N THR A 165 -6.27 3.51 3.39
CA THR A 165 -7.45 3.13 4.17
C THR A 165 -8.55 4.18 4.05
#